data_d8af144b3ffb4b7332bc412c8d40eb3b
#
_entry.id   d8af144b3ffb4b7332bc412c8d40eb3b
#
_cell.length_a   1.000
_cell.length_b   1.000
_cell.length_c   1.000
_cell.angle_alpha   90.00
_cell.angle_beta   90.00
_cell.angle_gamma   90.00
#
_symmetry.space_group_name_H-M   'P 1'
#
loop_
_entity.id
_entity.type
_entity.pdbx_description
1 polymer ?
#
loop_
_entity_poly.entity_id
_entity_poly.type
_entity_poly.pdbx_seq_one_letter_code
_entity_poly.pdbx_strand_id
1 'polypeptide(L)'
;AKKYNLNFTLLATPAEGLSGRFVNIDKAVYGKIKGVTDRAYYTNSFHVPVHYHISIADKIKKEAPYHALTNAGHISYIEVDGDIAKNLDAFESIVRAMKEEGIGYGAINHPIDRDSVCGYNGIIDNECPKCGRTEDDIPFERIRRITGYLVGTLDRFNDAKRDEVENRVKHMKVN
;
A
#
# COMPACT_ATOMS: atom_id res chain seq x y z
N ALA A 1 17.77 -18.32 -19.80
CA ALA A 1 19.10 -18.25 -19.20
C ALA A 1 20.06 -19.20 -19.93
N LYS A 2 19.81 -20.51 -19.92
CA LYS A 2 20.70 -21.52 -20.54
C LYS A 2 20.95 -21.26 -22.03
N LYS A 3 19.93 -20.90 -22.82
CA LYS A 3 20.03 -20.68 -24.27
C LYS A 3 21.03 -19.57 -24.62
N TYR A 4 21.12 -18.55 -23.81
CA TYR A 4 21.94 -17.35 -24.09
C TYR A 4 23.18 -17.23 -23.20
N ASN A 5 23.37 -18.18 -22.27
CA ASN A 5 24.42 -18.16 -21.24
C ASN A 5 24.41 -16.81 -20.43
N LEU A 6 23.23 -16.37 -20.06
CA LEU A 6 23.02 -15.14 -19.31
C LEU A 6 22.29 -15.44 -18.00
N ASN A 7 22.55 -14.65 -17.00
CA ASN A 7 21.78 -14.63 -15.75
C ASN A 7 20.65 -13.62 -15.88
N PHE A 8 19.44 -14.04 -15.51
CA PHE A 8 18.27 -13.18 -15.48
C PHE A 8 17.73 -13.09 -14.07
N THR A 9 17.30 -11.89 -13.73
CA THR A 9 16.54 -11.61 -12.50
C THR A 9 15.19 -11.05 -12.87
N LEU A 10 14.17 -11.37 -12.07
CA LEU A 10 12.82 -10.86 -12.23
C LEU A 10 12.48 -9.95 -11.07
N LEU A 11 12.12 -8.72 -11.38
CA LEU A 11 11.68 -7.71 -10.44
C LEU A 11 10.19 -7.44 -10.65
N ALA A 12 9.40 -7.55 -9.58
CA ALA A 12 8.03 -7.05 -9.57
C ALA A 12 8.06 -5.58 -9.13
N THR A 13 8.20 -4.70 -10.11
CA THR A 13 8.35 -3.27 -9.85
C THR A 13 7.01 -2.57 -9.74
N PRO A 14 6.79 -1.68 -8.75
CA PRO A 14 5.63 -0.82 -8.74
C PRO A 14 5.75 0.23 -9.86
N ALA A 15 4.85 0.17 -10.84
CA ALA A 15 4.82 1.09 -11.97
C ALA A 15 4.02 2.37 -11.63
N GLU A 16 4.45 3.09 -10.62
CA GLU A 16 3.70 4.14 -9.94
C GLU A 16 3.22 5.28 -10.85
N GLY A 17 4.10 5.77 -11.72
CA GLY A 17 3.75 6.80 -12.69
C GLY A 17 2.96 6.29 -13.91
N LEU A 18 2.95 4.98 -14.14
CA LEU A 18 2.35 4.36 -15.33
C LEU A 18 0.97 3.77 -15.05
N SER A 19 0.67 3.39 -13.81
CA SER A 19 -0.61 2.74 -13.45
C SER A 19 -1.82 3.59 -13.82
N GLY A 20 -1.79 4.88 -13.55
CA GLY A 20 -2.84 5.83 -13.97
C GLY A 20 -2.78 6.18 -15.45
N ARG A 21 -1.58 6.35 -16.00
CA ARG A 21 -1.40 6.69 -17.40
C ARG A 21 -1.96 5.61 -18.34
N PHE A 22 -1.63 4.36 -18.09
CA PHE A 22 -2.08 3.26 -18.94
C PHE A 22 -3.58 3.03 -18.85
N VAL A 23 -4.17 3.09 -17.66
CA VAL A 23 -5.62 2.95 -17.53
C VAL A 23 -6.37 4.05 -18.29
N ASN A 24 -5.83 5.28 -18.34
CA ASN A 24 -6.44 6.37 -19.10
C ASN A 24 -6.34 6.13 -20.62
N ILE A 25 -5.21 5.61 -21.10
CA ILE A 25 -5.04 5.24 -22.52
C ILE A 25 -6.00 4.11 -22.87
N ASP A 26 -6.05 3.05 -22.09
CA ASP A 26 -6.91 1.90 -22.35
C ASP A 26 -8.39 2.26 -22.26
N LYS A 27 -8.75 3.14 -21.33
CA LYS A 27 -10.12 3.68 -21.23
C LYS A 27 -10.53 4.49 -22.45
N ALA A 28 -9.60 5.24 -23.04
CA ALA A 28 -9.83 6.00 -24.27
C ALA A 28 -10.00 5.07 -25.48
N VAL A 29 -9.27 3.96 -25.54
CA VAL A 29 -9.30 3.00 -26.65
C VAL A 29 -10.46 2.00 -26.54
N TYR A 30 -10.66 1.44 -25.35
CA TYR A 30 -11.56 0.30 -25.12
C TYR A 30 -12.81 0.65 -24.30
N GLY A 31 -12.91 1.88 -23.81
CA GLY A 31 -13.98 2.32 -22.93
C GLY A 31 -13.83 1.85 -21.49
N LYS A 32 -14.87 2.10 -20.69
CA LYS A 32 -14.91 1.70 -19.28
C LYS A 32 -15.35 0.23 -19.17
N ILE A 33 -14.42 -0.62 -18.77
CA ILE A 33 -14.63 -2.05 -18.56
C ILE A 33 -14.59 -2.33 -17.06
N LYS A 34 -15.71 -2.88 -16.50
CA LYS A 34 -15.83 -3.20 -15.08
C LYS A 34 -14.75 -4.18 -14.62
N GLY A 35 -14.07 -3.84 -13.53
CA GLY A 35 -12.99 -4.63 -12.95
C GLY A 35 -11.66 -4.54 -13.71
N VAL A 36 -11.59 -3.73 -14.79
CA VAL A 36 -10.38 -3.54 -15.59
C VAL A 36 -10.02 -2.05 -15.70
N THR A 37 -10.83 -1.27 -16.44
CA THR A 37 -10.57 0.17 -16.65
C THR A 37 -11.55 1.07 -15.90
N ASP A 38 -12.30 0.56 -14.95
CA ASP A 38 -13.33 1.30 -14.21
C ASP A 38 -12.79 2.17 -13.08
N ARG A 39 -11.52 2.01 -12.72
CA ARG A 39 -10.81 2.87 -11.75
C ARG A 39 -9.84 3.82 -12.44
N ALA A 40 -9.26 4.73 -11.69
CA ALA A 40 -8.29 5.68 -12.21
C ALA A 40 -6.85 5.13 -12.23
N TYR A 41 -6.66 3.88 -11.82
CA TYR A 41 -5.35 3.23 -11.76
C TYR A 41 -5.46 1.71 -11.99
N TYR A 42 -4.39 1.11 -12.47
CA TYR A 42 -4.18 -0.34 -12.41
C TYR A 42 -3.50 -0.76 -11.11
N THR A 43 -3.86 -1.93 -10.61
CA THR A 43 -3.12 -2.55 -9.51
C THR A 43 -1.69 -2.83 -9.95
N ASN A 44 -0.73 -2.42 -9.12
CA ASN A 44 0.67 -2.62 -9.40
C ASN A 44 1.11 -4.06 -9.15
N SER A 45 2.04 -4.54 -9.98
CA SER A 45 2.73 -5.82 -9.76
C SER A 45 1.77 -7.00 -9.59
N PHE A 46 2.06 -7.90 -8.65
CA PHE A 46 1.23 -9.07 -8.29
C PHE A 46 0.42 -8.84 -7.01
N HIS A 47 0.19 -7.59 -6.65
CA HIS A 47 -0.55 -7.27 -5.44
C HIS A 47 -2.03 -7.59 -5.56
N VAL A 48 -2.62 -8.00 -4.45
CA VAL A 48 -4.06 -7.92 -4.29
C VAL A 48 -4.46 -6.44 -4.39
N PRO A 49 -5.49 -6.10 -5.19
CA PRO A 49 -5.92 -4.71 -5.33
C PRO A 49 -6.21 -4.05 -3.99
N VAL A 50 -5.77 -2.80 -3.81
CA VAL A 50 -5.89 -2.07 -2.53
C VAL A 50 -7.32 -1.90 -2.04
N HIS A 51 -8.28 -1.94 -2.96
CA HIS A 51 -9.71 -1.83 -2.70
C HIS A 51 -10.41 -3.18 -2.46
N TYR A 52 -9.67 -4.29 -2.53
CA TYR A 52 -10.26 -5.61 -2.36
C TYR A 52 -10.25 -6.01 -0.88
N HIS A 53 -11.44 -6.27 -0.34
CA HIS A 53 -11.58 -6.74 1.04
C HIS A 53 -11.06 -8.16 1.18
N ILE A 54 -10.02 -8.33 1.96
CA ILE A 54 -9.35 -9.61 2.19
C ILE A 54 -8.76 -9.64 3.59
N SER A 55 -8.69 -10.81 4.20
CA SER A 55 -7.98 -10.97 5.47
C SER A 55 -6.47 -10.87 5.29
N ILE A 56 -5.75 -10.51 6.35
CA ILE A 56 -4.27 -10.49 6.36
C ILE A 56 -3.72 -11.85 5.92
N ALA A 57 -4.23 -12.94 6.50
CA ALA A 57 -3.77 -14.29 6.21
C ALA A 57 -3.98 -14.68 4.75
N ASP A 58 -5.16 -14.40 4.20
CA ASP A 58 -5.47 -14.75 2.81
C ASP A 58 -4.68 -13.91 1.83
N LYS A 59 -4.43 -12.62 2.14
CA LYS A 59 -3.57 -11.76 1.33
C LYS A 59 -2.14 -12.30 1.28
N ILE A 60 -1.56 -12.61 2.44
CA ILE A 60 -0.22 -13.18 2.54
C ILE A 60 -0.13 -14.47 1.69
N LYS A 61 -1.06 -15.40 1.87
CA LYS A 61 -1.12 -16.65 1.10
C LYS A 61 -1.26 -16.45 -0.41
N LYS A 62 -2.01 -15.44 -0.86
CA LYS A 62 -2.18 -15.14 -2.28
C LYS A 62 -0.91 -14.54 -2.91
N GLU A 63 -0.19 -13.71 -2.19
CA GLU A 63 1.00 -13.02 -2.70
C GLU A 63 2.30 -13.83 -2.52
N ALA A 64 2.39 -14.68 -1.51
CA ALA A 64 3.58 -15.45 -1.19
C ALA A 64 4.20 -16.25 -2.35
N PRO A 65 3.43 -16.95 -3.20
CA PRO A 65 3.99 -17.74 -4.31
C PRO A 65 4.82 -16.92 -5.30
N TYR A 66 4.52 -15.64 -5.45
CA TYR A 66 5.23 -14.75 -6.38
C TYR A 66 6.60 -14.30 -5.87
N HIS A 67 6.83 -14.30 -4.55
CA HIS A 67 8.10 -13.92 -3.97
C HIS A 67 9.24 -14.85 -4.38
N ALA A 68 8.98 -16.15 -4.42
CA ALA A 68 9.97 -17.14 -4.88
C ALA A 68 10.33 -16.99 -6.37
N LEU A 69 9.45 -16.39 -7.17
CA LEU A 69 9.65 -16.19 -8.61
C LEU A 69 10.34 -14.86 -8.93
N THR A 70 10.29 -13.89 -8.03
CA THR A 70 10.79 -12.53 -8.22
C THR A 70 12.06 -12.30 -7.41
N ASN A 71 13.15 -12.93 -7.83
CA ASN A 71 14.43 -12.95 -7.13
C ASN A 71 15.16 -11.60 -7.08
N ALA A 72 14.74 -10.61 -7.85
CA ALA A 72 15.27 -9.25 -7.79
C ALA A 72 14.42 -8.29 -6.95
N GLY A 73 13.28 -8.72 -6.45
CA GLY A 73 12.45 -8.01 -5.47
C GLY A 73 10.96 -8.03 -5.76
N HIS A 74 10.21 -8.11 -4.68
CA HIS A 74 8.75 -7.99 -4.61
C HIS A 74 8.39 -7.62 -3.17
N ILE A 75 7.57 -6.61 -2.97
CA ILE A 75 7.11 -6.19 -1.65
C ILE A 75 5.64 -6.54 -1.48
N SER A 76 5.26 -7.20 -0.38
CA SER A 76 3.88 -7.34 0.04
C SER A 76 3.54 -6.30 1.10
N TYR A 77 2.42 -5.59 0.93
CA TYR A 77 1.96 -4.54 1.85
C TYR A 77 0.74 -5.02 2.62
N ILE A 78 0.82 -4.96 3.95
CA ILE A 78 -0.32 -5.19 4.84
C ILE A 78 -0.77 -3.85 5.41
N GLU A 79 -2.03 -3.51 5.17
CA GLU A 79 -2.63 -2.30 5.68
C GLU A 79 -3.34 -2.59 6.99
N VAL A 80 -2.87 -2.02 8.08
CA VAL A 80 -3.48 -2.15 9.40
C VAL A 80 -4.08 -0.84 9.87
N ASP A 81 -5.02 -0.93 10.77
CA ASP A 81 -5.61 0.21 11.45
C ASP A 81 -5.02 0.39 12.84
N GLY A 82 -5.11 1.61 13.34
CA GLY A 82 -4.71 1.93 14.69
C GLY A 82 -3.19 2.01 14.90
N ASP A 83 -2.83 2.17 16.15
CA ASP A 83 -1.46 2.26 16.62
C ASP A 83 -0.91 0.86 16.93
N ILE A 84 -0.01 0.38 16.10
CA ILE A 84 0.61 -0.94 16.25
C ILE A 84 1.39 -1.10 17.55
N ALA A 85 1.89 0.00 18.15
CA ALA A 85 2.59 -0.05 19.42
C ALA A 85 1.68 -0.49 20.59
N LYS A 86 0.36 -0.39 20.40
CA LYS A 86 -0.63 -0.84 21.39
C LYS A 86 -0.97 -2.33 21.30
N ASN A 87 -0.50 -3.02 20.25
CA ASN A 87 -0.76 -4.44 20.05
C ASN A 87 0.43 -5.13 19.36
N LEU A 88 1.54 -5.23 20.09
CA LEU A 88 2.78 -5.83 19.57
C LEU A 88 2.64 -7.31 19.25
N ASP A 89 1.78 -8.03 19.97
CA ASP A 89 1.55 -9.46 19.72
C ASP A 89 0.87 -9.68 18.36
N ALA A 90 -0.08 -8.83 18.00
CA ALA A 90 -0.70 -8.87 16.67
C ALA A 90 0.32 -8.51 15.58
N PHE A 91 1.18 -7.51 15.82
CA PHE A 91 2.25 -7.14 14.91
C PHE A 91 3.24 -8.30 14.71
N GLU A 92 3.72 -8.93 15.78
CA GLU A 92 4.59 -10.10 15.72
C GLU A 92 3.93 -11.24 14.93
N SER A 93 2.66 -11.50 15.16
CA SER A 93 1.90 -12.54 14.46
C SER A 93 1.86 -12.32 12.94
N ILE A 94 1.72 -11.08 12.48
CA ILE A 94 1.77 -10.74 11.05
C ILE A 94 3.16 -11.01 10.48
N VAL A 95 4.21 -10.57 11.17
CA VAL A 95 5.61 -10.79 10.73
C VAL A 95 5.92 -12.28 10.67
N ARG A 96 5.47 -13.04 11.66
CA ARG A 96 5.63 -14.50 11.70
C ARG A 96 4.91 -15.17 10.54
N ALA A 97 3.65 -14.80 10.28
CA ALA A 97 2.89 -15.33 9.15
C ALA A 97 3.56 -15.02 7.79
N MET A 98 4.08 -13.80 7.61
CA MET A 98 4.86 -13.46 6.41
C MET A 98 6.07 -14.37 6.23
N LYS A 99 6.82 -14.63 7.31
CA LYS A 99 8.00 -15.52 7.28
C LYS A 99 7.61 -16.95 6.94
N GLU A 100 6.58 -17.49 7.59
CA GLU A 100 6.13 -18.87 7.43
C GLU A 100 5.59 -19.14 6.02
N GLU A 101 4.90 -18.19 5.43
CA GLU A 101 4.37 -18.31 4.05
C GLU A 101 5.42 -17.98 2.97
N GLY A 102 6.60 -17.51 3.33
CA GLY A 102 7.70 -17.26 2.39
C GLY A 102 7.67 -15.88 1.73
N ILE A 103 7.10 -14.87 2.37
CA ILE A 103 7.20 -13.48 1.94
C ILE A 103 8.66 -13.02 2.09
N GLY A 104 9.34 -12.78 0.99
CA GLY A 104 10.74 -12.35 0.99
C GLY A 104 10.96 -10.89 1.41
N TYR A 105 9.97 -10.02 1.16
CA TYR A 105 9.96 -8.64 1.61
C TYR A 105 8.52 -8.21 1.90
N GLY A 106 8.24 -7.91 3.16
CA GLY A 106 6.94 -7.44 3.63
C GLY A 106 7.02 -6.06 4.26
N ALA A 107 5.96 -5.30 4.16
CA ALA A 107 5.77 -4.02 4.84
C ALA A 107 4.40 -3.98 5.51
N ILE A 108 4.37 -3.53 6.76
CA ILE A 108 3.14 -3.28 7.49
C ILE A 108 2.92 -1.77 7.50
N ASN A 109 1.88 -1.32 6.82
CA ASN A 109 1.51 0.08 6.72
C ASN A 109 0.47 0.41 7.78
N HIS A 110 0.70 1.49 8.50
CA HIS A 110 -0.25 2.09 9.42
C HIS A 110 -0.19 3.61 9.28
N PRO A 111 -1.25 4.34 9.63
CA PRO A 111 -1.23 5.80 9.63
C PRO A 111 -0.18 6.33 10.61
N ILE A 112 0.59 7.31 10.18
CA ILE A 112 1.44 8.14 11.05
C ILE A 112 1.14 9.58 10.68
N ASP A 113 0.61 10.32 11.65
CA ASP A 113 0.32 11.73 11.48
C ASP A 113 1.16 12.55 12.43
N ARG A 114 1.49 13.77 12.01
CA ARG A 114 2.23 14.71 12.83
C ARG A 114 1.54 16.06 12.81
N ASP A 115 1.38 16.62 14.00
CA ASP A 115 1.05 18.00 14.16
C ASP A 115 2.34 18.82 14.30
N SER A 116 2.68 19.59 13.27
CA SER A 116 3.88 20.42 13.26
C SER A 116 3.83 21.58 14.26
N VAL A 117 2.65 21.97 14.74
CA VAL A 117 2.46 23.06 15.69
C VAL A 117 2.79 22.64 17.12
N CYS A 118 2.25 21.52 17.58
CA CYS A 118 2.48 21.04 18.95
C CYS A 118 3.49 19.90 19.06
N GLY A 119 3.98 19.38 17.92
CA GLY A 119 4.95 18.28 17.86
C GLY A 119 4.35 16.91 18.20
N TYR A 120 3.02 16.74 18.18
CA TYR A 120 2.40 15.44 18.37
C TYR A 120 2.73 14.53 17.18
N ASN A 121 3.06 13.26 17.49
CA ASN A 121 3.21 12.19 16.49
C ASN A 121 2.31 11.02 16.90
N GLY A 122 1.48 10.54 15.98
CA GLY A 122 0.55 9.44 16.23
C GLY A 122 -0.59 9.47 15.23
N ILE A 123 -1.73 8.91 15.61
CA ILE A 123 -2.94 8.95 14.78
C ILE A 123 -3.72 10.21 15.11
N ILE A 124 -4.01 11.00 14.10
CA ILE A 124 -4.83 12.21 14.18
C ILE A 124 -6.03 12.01 13.24
N ASP A 125 -7.21 12.00 13.80
CA ASP A 125 -8.45 11.98 13.00
C ASP A 125 -8.82 13.41 12.58
N ASN A 126 -9.79 14.04 13.23
CA ASN A 126 -10.21 15.40 12.93
C ASN A 126 -9.51 16.45 13.81
N GLU A 127 -9.13 16.05 15.02
CA GLU A 127 -8.50 16.92 16.01
C GLU A 127 -7.20 16.31 16.54
N CYS A 128 -6.21 17.15 16.80
CA CYS A 128 -4.97 16.71 17.43
C CYS A 128 -5.23 16.29 18.89
N PRO A 129 -4.92 15.02 19.28
CA PRO A 129 -5.15 14.53 20.65
C PRO A 129 -4.38 15.30 21.73
N LYS A 130 -3.33 16.03 21.36
CA LYS A 130 -2.49 16.76 22.30
C LYS A 130 -2.96 18.20 22.54
N CYS A 131 -3.36 18.92 21.49
CA CYS A 131 -3.67 20.34 21.59
C CYS A 131 -5.08 20.73 21.13
N GLY A 132 -5.87 19.79 20.61
CA GLY A 132 -7.26 20.00 20.21
C GLY A 132 -7.45 20.81 18.92
N ARG A 133 -6.38 21.20 18.21
CA ARG A 133 -6.54 21.95 16.96
C ARG A 133 -7.04 21.05 15.83
N THR A 134 -7.68 21.67 14.85
CA THR A 134 -8.13 21.09 13.57
C THR A 134 -7.21 21.49 12.42
N GLU A 135 -7.50 21.05 11.19
CA GLU A 135 -6.70 21.36 9.98
C GLU A 135 -7.08 22.68 9.30
N ASP A 136 -7.84 23.56 9.95
CA ASP A 136 -8.42 24.75 9.31
C ASP A 136 -7.36 25.73 8.76
N ASP A 137 -6.25 25.95 9.50
CA ASP A 137 -5.20 26.90 9.12
C ASP A 137 -3.92 26.21 8.63
N ILE A 138 -3.49 25.18 9.35
CA ILE A 138 -2.25 24.45 9.08
C ILE A 138 -2.57 22.97 8.98
N PRO A 139 -2.37 22.33 7.81
CA PRO A 139 -2.64 20.92 7.65
C PRO A 139 -1.74 20.05 8.54
N PHE A 140 -2.26 18.90 8.97
CA PHE A 140 -1.43 17.88 9.59
C PHE A 140 -0.54 17.20 8.54
N GLU A 141 0.67 16.87 8.91
CA GLU A 141 1.52 16.01 8.09
C GLU A 141 0.98 14.57 8.19
N ARG A 142 0.41 14.07 7.12
CA ARG A 142 -0.18 12.72 7.06
C ARG A 142 0.73 11.80 6.29
N ILE A 143 1.67 11.17 6.99
CA ILE A 143 2.64 10.26 6.38
C ILE A 143 1.90 9.01 5.92
N ARG A 144 1.89 8.79 4.62
CA ARG A 144 1.26 7.64 3.98
C ARG A 144 2.23 6.99 3.02
N ARG A 145 2.22 5.68 3.00
CA ARG A 145 2.94 4.90 2.00
C ARG A 145 1.94 4.29 1.03
N ILE A 146 2.20 4.44 -0.25
CA ILE A 146 1.51 3.72 -1.31
C ILE A 146 2.55 3.16 -2.27
N THR A 147 2.59 1.83 -2.39
CA THR A 147 3.63 1.14 -3.16
C THR A 147 5.05 1.58 -2.72
N GLY A 148 5.89 2.12 -3.60
CA GLY A 148 7.22 2.64 -3.25
C GLY A 148 7.24 4.06 -2.68
N TYR A 149 6.14 4.82 -2.81
CA TYR A 149 6.11 6.21 -2.33
C TYR A 149 5.82 6.30 -0.83
N LEU A 150 6.61 7.14 -0.18
CA LEU A 150 6.40 7.57 1.21
C LEU A 150 6.43 9.11 1.21
N VAL A 151 5.31 9.74 1.49
CA VAL A 151 5.18 11.19 1.49
C VAL A 151 4.50 11.69 2.76
N GLY A 152 4.84 12.92 3.16
CA GLY A 152 4.26 13.57 4.33
C GLY A 152 2.92 14.26 4.06
N THR A 153 2.58 14.50 2.78
CA THR A 153 1.33 15.14 2.37
C THR A 153 0.80 14.49 1.10
N LEU A 154 -0.53 14.31 1.01
CA LEU A 154 -1.16 13.58 -0.09
C LEU A 154 -1.17 14.37 -1.41
N ASP A 155 -1.00 15.68 -1.38
CA ASP A 155 -0.88 16.56 -2.54
C ASP A 155 0.37 16.26 -3.40
N ARG A 156 1.37 15.63 -2.82
CA ARG A 156 2.58 15.17 -3.53
C ARG A 156 2.38 13.90 -4.34
N PHE A 157 1.28 13.20 -4.15
CA PHE A 157 0.92 12.08 -5.00
C PHE A 157 0.33 12.56 -6.33
N ASN A 158 0.56 11.81 -7.41
CA ASN A 158 -0.21 11.99 -8.63
C ASN A 158 -1.66 11.55 -8.41
N ASP A 159 -2.58 11.95 -9.31
CA ASP A 159 -4.02 11.71 -9.18
C ASP A 159 -4.34 10.22 -8.98
N ALA A 160 -3.71 9.34 -9.76
CA ALA A 160 -3.92 7.90 -9.65
C ALA A 160 -3.50 7.35 -8.28
N LYS A 161 -2.43 7.90 -7.68
CA LYS A 161 -1.99 7.50 -6.35
C LYS A 161 -2.87 8.06 -5.23
N ARG A 162 -3.43 9.26 -5.41
CA ARG A 162 -4.46 9.78 -4.49
C ARG A 162 -5.69 8.88 -4.48
N ASP A 163 -6.21 8.53 -5.66
CA ASP A 163 -7.35 7.62 -5.79
C ASP A 163 -7.04 6.24 -5.20
N GLU A 164 -5.81 5.74 -5.35
CA GLU A 164 -5.39 4.47 -4.76
C GLU A 164 -5.36 4.54 -3.22
N VAL A 165 -4.94 5.65 -2.64
CA VAL A 165 -4.98 5.87 -1.18
C VAL A 165 -6.44 5.95 -0.69
N GLU A 166 -7.30 6.70 -1.37
CA GLU A 166 -8.70 6.85 -1.01
C GLU A 166 -9.49 5.54 -1.11
N ASN A 167 -9.17 4.72 -2.11
CA ASN A 167 -9.82 3.42 -2.31
C ASN A 167 -9.28 2.31 -1.40
N ARG A 168 -8.20 2.54 -0.67
CA ARG A 168 -7.54 1.54 0.14
C ARG A 168 -8.43 1.05 1.27
N VAL A 169 -8.48 -0.26 1.43
CA VAL A 169 -9.15 -0.92 2.57
C VAL A 169 -8.13 -1.45 3.56
N LYS A 170 -8.53 -1.53 4.82
CA LYS A 170 -7.75 -2.16 5.87
C LYS A 170 -7.88 -3.68 5.78
N HIS A 171 -6.76 -4.38 5.95
CA HIS A 171 -6.76 -5.84 6.00
C HIS A 171 -7.08 -6.28 7.42
N MET A 172 -8.35 -6.47 7.70
CA MET A 172 -8.82 -6.92 9.01
C MET A 172 -9.17 -8.42 8.96
N LYS A 173 -9.32 -9.04 10.14
CA LYS A 173 -9.85 -10.39 10.23
C LYS A 173 -11.29 -10.37 9.70
N VAL A 174 -11.53 -11.04 8.58
CA VAL A 174 -12.91 -11.27 8.11
C VAL A 174 -13.47 -12.35 9.02
N ASN A 175 -14.52 -12.02 9.78
CA ASN A 175 -15.24 -12.97 10.61
C ASN A 175 -16.03 -13.95 9.75
#